data_1874e946ff71fcee03bddfbcb7553994
#
_entry.id   1874e946ff71fcee03bddfbcb7553994
#
_cell.length_a   1.000
_cell.length_b   1.000
_cell.length_c   1.000
_cell.angle_alpha   90.00
_cell.angle_beta   90.00
_cell.angle_gamma   90.00
#
_symmetry.space_group_name_H-M   'P 1'
#
loop_
_entity.id
_entity.type
_entity.pdbx_description
1 polymer ?
#
loop_
_entity_poly.entity_id
_entity_poly.type
_entity_poly.pdbx_seq_one_letter_code
_entity_poly.pdbx_strand_id
1 'polypeptide(L)'
;CTHDGYGAGNSYQTIAEASHAAVLLEGIAIEAEDVPNAQDTVSSWLADIGISKSKVQTGTPIKITVGEVSLDGILYDTELAEEIKTYFPLTISMVGYGGREYYGGVEFYPEHLEGGQKNFENGDITYCEAHHNMAIFYAQTDNPVLSVDVIPIGRVTSDLSVFENLDSREEVIFSLAE
;
A
#
# COMPACT_ATOMS: atom_id res chain seq x y z
N CYS A 1 25.39 1.70 -7.74
CA CYS A 1 26.52 2.58 -8.09
C CYS A 1 26.73 2.57 -9.61
N THR A 2 27.39 3.61 -10.12
CA THR A 2 27.78 3.72 -11.54
C THR A 2 29.28 3.46 -11.66
N HIS A 3 29.71 2.89 -12.78
CA HIS A 3 31.13 2.57 -13.02
C HIS A 3 31.46 2.63 -14.52
N ASP A 4 32.76 2.66 -14.83
CA ASP A 4 33.34 2.70 -16.17
C ASP A 4 34.00 1.33 -16.50
N GLY A 5 33.20 0.27 -16.58
CA GLY A 5 33.66 -1.08 -16.94
C GLY A 5 34.35 -1.86 -15.82
N TYR A 6 34.48 -1.31 -14.60
CA TYR A 6 35.16 -1.96 -13.46
C TYR A 6 34.23 -2.63 -12.46
N GLY A 7 32.91 -2.57 -12.69
CA GLY A 7 31.89 -3.08 -11.77
C GLY A 7 31.77 -2.26 -10.48
N ALA A 8 31.08 -2.80 -9.50
CA ALA A 8 30.85 -2.14 -8.21
C ALA A 8 32.11 -2.01 -7.34
N GLY A 9 33.20 -2.71 -7.69
CA GLY A 9 34.40 -2.77 -6.87
C GLY A 9 34.09 -3.24 -5.44
N ASN A 10 34.72 -2.59 -4.45
CA ASN A 10 34.48 -2.88 -3.03
C ASN A 10 33.37 -1.99 -2.41
N SER A 11 32.64 -1.21 -3.21
CA SER A 11 31.66 -0.25 -2.69
C SER A 11 30.58 -0.92 -1.83
N TYR A 12 30.14 -2.11 -2.23
CA TYR A 12 29.14 -2.88 -1.50
C TYR A 12 29.63 -3.29 -0.10
N GLN A 13 30.86 -3.82 -0.04
CA GLN A 13 31.48 -4.20 1.23
C GLN A 13 31.73 -3.00 2.14
N THR A 14 32.17 -1.89 1.57
CA THR A 14 32.41 -0.64 2.33
C THR A 14 31.10 -0.10 2.91
N ILE A 15 29.99 -0.16 2.15
CA ILE A 15 28.67 0.23 2.64
C ILE A 15 28.19 -0.74 3.73
N ALA A 16 28.39 -2.05 3.55
CA ALA A 16 28.05 -3.06 4.53
C ALA A 16 28.77 -2.84 5.87
N GLU A 17 30.06 -2.55 5.82
CA GLU A 17 30.90 -2.30 6.99
C GLU A 17 30.54 -0.97 7.69
N ALA A 18 30.17 0.06 6.91
CA ALA A 18 29.80 1.37 7.45
C ALA A 18 28.32 1.41 7.95
N SER A 19 27.48 0.53 7.44
CA SER A 19 26.06 0.43 7.79
C SER A 19 25.91 -0.51 8.98
N HIS A 20 25.25 -0.06 10.02
CA HIS A 20 24.89 -0.92 11.17
C HIS A 20 23.53 -1.61 10.93
N ALA A 21 23.10 -1.70 9.66
CA ALA A 21 21.85 -2.32 9.30
C ALA A 21 21.88 -3.84 9.52
N ALA A 22 20.79 -4.40 10.02
CA ALA A 22 20.66 -5.83 10.27
C ALA A 22 20.61 -6.67 8.97
N VAL A 23 20.19 -6.06 7.86
CA VAL A 23 20.09 -6.69 6.53
C VAL A 23 20.65 -5.74 5.48
N LEU A 24 21.58 -6.23 4.66
CA LEU A 24 22.04 -5.55 3.46
C LEU A 24 21.47 -6.27 2.25
N LEU A 25 20.62 -5.57 1.50
CA LEU A 25 20.03 -6.10 0.27
C LEU A 25 21.07 -6.10 -0.87
N GLU A 26 20.86 -6.94 -1.87
CA GLU A 26 21.73 -7.00 -3.03
C GLU A 26 21.72 -5.66 -3.79
N GLY A 27 22.93 -5.13 -4.07
CA GLY A 27 23.10 -3.88 -4.78
C GLY A 27 23.05 -4.06 -6.29
N ILE A 28 22.82 -2.95 -7.02
CA ILE A 28 22.92 -2.89 -8.47
C ILE A 28 24.13 -2.06 -8.89
N ALA A 29 24.81 -2.48 -9.93
CA ALA A 29 25.88 -1.73 -10.60
C ALA A 29 25.45 -1.41 -12.04
N ILE A 30 25.59 -0.15 -12.44
CA ILE A 30 25.21 0.34 -13.78
C ILE A 30 26.42 1.00 -14.41
N GLU A 31 26.74 0.64 -15.66
CA GLU A 31 27.82 1.28 -16.39
C GLU A 31 27.49 2.74 -16.70
N ALA A 32 28.50 3.59 -16.76
CA ALA A 32 28.28 5.03 -16.92
C ALA A 32 27.52 5.38 -18.21
N GLU A 33 27.76 4.63 -19.28
CA GLU A 33 27.07 4.81 -20.57
C GLU A 33 25.60 4.39 -20.55
N ASP A 34 25.21 3.48 -19.64
CA ASP A 34 23.84 2.98 -19.50
C ASP A 34 22.98 3.83 -18.56
N VAL A 35 23.57 4.72 -17.78
CA VAL A 35 22.86 5.56 -16.80
C VAL A 35 21.67 6.32 -17.42
N PRO A 36 21.76 6.91 -18.63
CA PRO A 36 20.62 7.63 -19.23
C PRO A 36 19.40 6.74 -19.49
N ASN A 37 19.59 5.42 -19.64
CA ASN A 37 18.55 4.44 -19.96
C ASN A 37 18.29 3.44 -18.81
N ALA A 38 18.84 3.68 -17.62
CA ALA A 38 18.83 2.73 -16.51
C ALA A 38 17.48 2.63 -15.78
N GLN A 39 16.47 3.38 -16.16
CA GLN A 39 15.20 3.45 -15.43
C GLN A 39 14.54 2.07 -15.27
N ASP A 40 14.46 1.28 -16.33
CA ASP A 40 13.83 -0.04 -16.29
C ASP A 40 14.67 -1.03 -15.48
N THR A 41 15.99 -0.98 -15.63
CA THR A 41 16.94 -1.80 -14.86
C THR A 41 16.85 -1.53 -13.36
N VAL A 42 16.80 -0.25 -12.97
CA VAL A 42 16.62 0.17 -11.58
C VAL A 42 15.24 -0.25 -11.06
N SER A 43 14.19 -0.11 -11.87
CA SER A 43 12.83 -0.49 -11.47
C SER A 43 12.69 -2.00 -11.24
N SER A 44 13.31 -2.81 -12.11
CA SER A 44 13.34 -4.26 -11.95
C SER A 44 14.13 -4.67 -10.70
N TRP A 45 15.30 -4.08 -10.48
CA TRP A 45 16.09 -4.34 -9.28
C TRP A 45 15.35 -3.96 -7.99
N LEU A 46 14.65 -2.82 -7.97
CA LEU A 46 13.84 -2.41 -6.81
C LEU A 46 12.71 -3.42 -6.51
N ALA A 47 12.10 -3.98 -7.56
CA ALA A 47 11.11 -5.05 -7.40
C ALA A 47 11.73 -6.33 -6.84
N ASP A 48 12.91 -6.73 -7.35
CA ASP A 48 13.62 -7.95 -6.95
C ASP A 48 14.05 -7.92 -5.47
N ILE A 49 14.42 -6.75 -4.95
CA ILE A 49 14.77 -6.57 -3.53
C ILE A 49 13.57 -6.25 -2.64
N GLY A 50 12.33 -6.38 -3.17
CA GLY A 50 11.09 -6.14 -2.43
C GLY A 50 10.75 -4.67 -2.18
N ILE A 51 11.52 -3.74 -2.76
CA ILE A 51 11.20 -2.32 -2.78
C ILE A 51 10.45 -2.05 -4.10
N SER A 52 9.19 -2.46 -4.16
CA SER A 52 8.33 -2.01 -5.25
C SER A 52 8.29 -0.48 -5.22
N LYS A 53 8.49 0.18 -6.37
CA LYS A 53 7.88 1.49 -6.52
C LYS A 53 6.41 1.26 -6.16
N SER A 54 5.93 1.91 -5.11
CA SER A 54 4.52 2.25 -5.07
C SER A 54 4.24 2.83 -6.46
N LYS A 55 3.59 2.07 -7.35
CA LYS A 55 3.00 2.66 -8.54
C LYS A 55 2.32 3.90 -8.00
N VAL A 56 2.61 5.08 -8.57
CA VAL A 56 1.65 6.18 -8.46
C VAL A 56 0.42 5.60 -9.12
N GLN A 57 -0.38 4.90 -8.32
CA GLN A 57 -1.62 4.33 -8.80
C GLN A 57 -2.50 5.54 -9.02
N THR A 58 -2.69 5.86 -10.29
CA THR A 58 -3.73 6.79 -10.70
C THR A 58 -5.06 6.18 -10.32
N GLY A 59 -5.99 7.00 -9.93
CA GLY A 59 -7.31 6.51 -9.54
C GLY A 59 -8.27 7.66 -9.32
N THR A 60 -9.50 7.31 -9.02
CA THR A 60 -10.56 8.26 -8.70
C THR A 60 -10.31 8.87 -7.33
N PRO A 61 -10.21 10.21 -7.18
CA PRO A 61 -10.11 10.86 -5.89
C PRO A 61 -11.35 10.59 -5.03
N ILE A 62 -11.12 10.24 -3.76
CA ILE A 62 -12.18 9.96 -2.80
C ILE A 62 -11.96 10.73 -1.50
N LYS A 63 -13.04 10.90 -0.75
CA LYS A 63 -13.04 11.36 0.64
C LYS A 63 -13.42 10.20 1.56
N ILE A 64 -12.71 10.13 2.69
CA ILE A 64 -12.95 9.16 3.74
C ILE A 64 -13.25 9.96 5.01
N THR A 65 -14.47 9.92 5.48
CA THR A 65 -14.89 10.67 6.66
C THR A 65 -15.02 9.74 7.84
N VAL A 66 -14.36 10.09 8.95
CA VAL A 66 -14.40 9.38 10.22
C VAL A 66 -14.72 10.39 11.31
N GLY A 67 -15.93 10.33 11.88
CA GLY A 67 -16.42 11.37 12.80
C GLY A 67 -16.43 12.76 12.13
N GLU A 68 -15.68 13.70 12.69
CA GLU A 68 -15.55 15.07 12.16
C GLU A 68 -14.32 15.23 11.23
N VAL A 69 -13.51 14.18 11.06
CA VAL A 69 -12.28 14.23 10.24
C VAL A 69 -12.57 13.74 8.83
N SER A 70 -12.11 14.50 7.84
CA SER A 70 -12.15 14.11 6.42
C SER A 70 -10.75 13.91 5.89
N LEU A 71 -10.48 12.72 5.37
CA LEU A 71 -9.22 12.32 4.78
C LEU A 71 -9.33 12.26 3.26
N ASP A 72 -8.23 12.53 2.58
CA ASP A 72 -8.11 12.32 1.14
C ASP A 72 -7.64 10.89 0.85
N GLY A 73 -8.13 10.33 -0.24
CA GLY A 73 -7.70 9.05 -0.76
C GLY A 73 -7.86 8.95 -2.26
N ILE A 74 -7.41 7.85 -2.80
CA ILE A 74 -7.64 7.44 -4.18
C ILE A 74 -8.24 6.04 -4.18
N LEU A 75 -9.20 5.82 -5.07
CA LEU A 75 -9.70 4.50 -5.43
C LEU A 75 -9.01 4.09 -6.73
N TYR A 76 -8.43 2.90 -6.79
CA TYR A 76 -7.64 2.45 -7.93
C TYR A 76 -8.51 2.22 -9.18
N ASP A 77 -7.87 2.32 -10.37
CA ASP A 77 -8.52 2.02 -11.65
C ASP A 77 -8.53 0.49 -11.90
N THR A 78 -9.19 -0.27 -11.01
CA THR A 78 -9.39 -1.72 -11.12
C THR A 78 -10.88 -2.03 -11.24
N GLU A 79 -11.23 -3.16 -11.86
CA GLU A 79 -12.64 -3.55 -12.03
C GLU A 79 -13.36 -3.67 -10.68
N LEU A 80 -12.70 -4.26 -9.67
CA LEU A 80 -13.24 -4.34 -8.31
C LEU A 80 -13.47 -2.95 -7.70
N ALA A 81 -12.52 -2.03 -7.84
CA ALA A 81 -12.65 -0.69 -7.28
C ALA A 81 -13.76 0.11 -7.99
N GLU A 82 -13.89 -0.02 -9.31
CA GLU A 82 -14.99 0.57 -10.07
C GLU A 82 -16.35 0.00 -9.65
N GLU A 83 -16.44 -1.29 -9.39
CA GLU A 83 -17.65 -1.93 -8.89
C GLU A 83 -18.02 -1.39 -7.49
N ILE A 84 -17.06 -1.35 -6.56
CA ILE A 84 -17.28 -0.83 -5.20
C ILE A 84 -17.66 0.66 -5.23
N LYS A 85 -17.10 1.44 -6.13
CA LYS A 85 -17.43 2.86 -6.34
C LYS A 85 -18.91 3.09 -6.62
N THR A 86 -19.62 2.13 -7.21
CA THR A 86 -21.06 2.25 -7.49
C THR A 86 -21.93 2.31 -6.23
N TYR A 87 -21.39 1.90 -5.08
CA TYR A 87 -22.06 1.94 -3.79
C TYR A 87 -21.81 3.24 -3.02
N PHE A 88 -20.99 4.16 -3.56
CA PHE A 88 -20.70 5.43 -2.90
C PHE A 88 -21.89 6.42 -2.98
N PRO A 89 -22.19 7.20 -1.90
CA PRO A 89 -21.51 7.19 -0.60
C PRO A 89 -21.78 5.91 0.19
N LEU A 90 -20.73 5.27 0.70
CA LEU A 90 -20.76 4.02 1.42
C LEU A 90 -20.38 4.24 2.89
N THR A 91 -21.29 3.95 3.82
CA THR A 91 -21.03 4.00 5.25
C THR A 91 -20.78 2.60 5.79
N ILE A 92 -19.66 2.40 6.47
CA ILE A 92 -19.27 1.12 7.08
C ILE A 92 -18.98 1.34 8.56
N SER A 93 -19.63 0.55 9.43
CA SER A 93 -19.26 0.48 10.84
C SER A 93 -17.99 -0.36 10.98
N MET A 94 -16.86 0.31 11.21
CA MET A 94 -15.55 -0.32 11.31
C MET A 94 -15.07 -0.47 12.74
N VAL A 95 -14.33 -1.52 13.03
CA VAL A 95 -13.68 -1.77 14.33
C VAL A 95 -12.17 -1.81 14.16
N GLY A 96 -11.46 -1.24 15.13
CA GLY A 96 -10.01 -1.30 15.21
C GLY A 96 -9.51 -2.71 15.57
N TYR A 97 -8.47 -3.17 14.92
CA TYR A 97 -7.87 -4.46 15.18
C TYR A 97 -6.34 -4.40 15.18
N GLY A 98 -5.77 -4.91 16.26
CA GLY A 98 -4.33 -5.15 16.39
C GLY A 98 -3.44 -3.90 16.32
N GLY A 99 -4.00 -2.69 16.44
CA GLY A 99 -3.25 -1.44 16.27
C GLY A 99 -2.73 -1.23 14.86
N ARG A 100 -3.32 -1.90 13.86
CA ARG A 100 -2.85 -1.85 12.46
C ARG A 100 -3.93 -1.53 11.44
N GLU A 101 -5.20 -1.87 11.71
CA GLU A 101 -6.29 -1.72 10.76
C GLU A 101 -7.62 -1.37 11.42
N TYR A 102 -8.49 -0.70 10.67
CA TYR A 102 -9.93 -0.62 10.91
C TYR A 102 -10.62 -1.41 9.81
N TYR A 103 -11.51 -2.34 10.17
CA TYR A 103 -12.26 -3.14 9.21
C TYR A 103 -13.73 -3.21 9.55
N GLY A 104 -14.57 -3.38 8.54
CA GLY A 104 -16.01 -3.51 8.70
C GLY A 104 -16.66 -4.30 7.58
N GLY A 105 -17.70 -5.07 7.92
CA GLY A 105 -18.47 -5.86 6.96
C GLY A 105 -19.22 -4.98 5.97
N VAL A 106 -19.36 -5.49 4.75
CA VAL A 106 -20.18 -4.89 3.69
C VAL A 106 -21.29 -5.84 3.26
N GLU A 107 -22.40 -5.29 2.74
CA GLU A 107 -23.58 -6.08 2.35
C GLU A 107 -23.65 -6.38 0.84
N PHE A 108 -22.58 -6.04 0.11
CA PHE A 108 -22.48 -6.32 -1.32
C PHE A 108 -21.42 -7.39 -1.59
N TYR A 109 -21.54 -8.06 -2.72
CA TYR A 109 -20.67 -9.17 -3.15
C TYR A 109 -20.14 -8.84 -4.54
N PRO A 110 -18.93 -8.26 -4.64
CA PRO A 110 -18.32 -7.95 -5.92
C PRO A 110 -18.02 -9.20 -6.74
N GLU A 111 -18.04 -9.03 -8.05
CA GLU A 111 -17.76 -10.13 -8.99
C GLU A 111 -16.28 -10.20 -9.42
N HIS A 112 -15.54 -9.05 -9.38
CA HIS A 112 -14.17 -8.94 -9.86
C HIS A 112 -13.15 -9.07 -8.71
N LEU A 113 -12.78 -10.29 -8.37
CA LEU A 113 -12.00 -10.63 -7.17
C LEU A 113 -10.56 -11.05 -7.49
N GLU A 114 -9.92 -10.36 -8.42
CA GLU A 114 -8.55 -10.66 -8.83
C GLU A 114 -7.51 -9.86 -8.00
N GLY A 115 -6.29 -10.40 -7.87
CA GLY A 115 -5.16 -9.69 -7.29
C GLY A 115 -5.04 -9.78 -5.77
N GLY A 116 -5.57 -10.82 -5.14
CA GLY A 116 -5.44 -11.05 -3.69
C GLY A 116 -3.99 -11.23 -3.23
N GLN A 117 -3.65 -10.65 -2.08
CA GLN A 117 -2.32 -10.69 -1.48
C GLN A 117 -2.40 -10.77 0.05
N LYS A 118 -1.33 -11.30 0.70
CA LYS A 118 -1.23 -11.43 2.17
C LYS A 118 -0.36 -10.34 2.82
N ASN A 119 0.00 -9.33 2.10
CA ASN A 119 0.75 -8.18 2.58
C ASN A 119 -0.04 -6.91 2.34
N PHE A 120 0.30 -5.86 3.07
CA PHE A 120 -0.32 -4.54 2.95
C PHE A 120 0.73 -3.45 3.18
N GLU A 121 0.43 -2.26 2.74
CA GLU A 121 1.16 -1.03 3.06
C GLU A 121 0.29 -0.09 3.90
N ASN A 122 0.95 0.81 4.65
CA ASN A 122 0.20 1.84 5.38
C ASN A 122 -0.56 2.74 4.39
N GLY A 123 -1.82 2.91 4.66
CA GLY A 123 -2.77 3.65 3.82
C GLY A 123 -3.63 2.76 2.93
N ASP A 124 -3.29 1.49 2.74
CA ASP A 124 -4.08 0.62 1.86
C ASP A 124 -5.53 0.51 2.31
N ILE A 125 -6.42 0.67 1.35
CA ILE A 125 -7.84 0.35 1.44
C ILE A 125 -8.03 -0.95 0.68
N THR A 126 -8.58 -1.96 1.35
CA THR A 126 -8.68 -3.31 0.79
C THR A 126 -10.09 -3.87 0.89
N TYR A 127 -10.39 -4.84 0.04
CA TYR A 127 -11.53 -5.75 0.16
C TYR A 127 -11.04 -7.16 0.48
N CYS A 128 -11.72 -7.83 1.39
CA CYS A 128 -11.47 -9.22 1.75
C CYS A 128 -12.68 -10.08 1.39
N GLU A 129 -12.55 -10.94 0.39
CA GLU A 129 -13.61 -11.85 -0.04
C GLU A 129 -14.00 -12.84 1.07
N ALA A 130 -13.01 -13.43 1.73
CA ALA A 130 -13.25 -14.47 2.75
C ALA A 130 -14.10 -14.01 3.94
N HIS A 131 -14.10 -12.69 4.23
CA HIS A 131 -14.80 -12.11 5.36
C HIS A 131 -15.87 -11.09 4.95
N HIS A 132 -16.05 -10.84 3.65
CA HIS A 132 -16.96 -9.82 3.10
C HIS A 132 -16.82 -8.49 3.82
N ASN A 133 -15.60 -7.98 3.90
CA ASN A 133 -15.30 -6.73 4.58
C ASN A 133 -14.35 -5.84 3.78
N MET A 134 -14.37 -4.56 4.12
CA MET A 134 -13.34 -3.61 3.72
C MET A 134 -12.49 -3.24 4.93
N ALA A 135 -11.22 -2.93 4.68
CA ALA A 135 -10.29 -2.50 5.72
C ALA A 135 -9.45 -1.29 5.26
N ILE A 136 -9.03 -0.48 6.24
CA ILE A 136 -8.01 0.56 6.09
C ILE A 136 -6.84 0.17 6.98
N PHE A 137 -5.68 -0.09 6.37
CA PHE A 137 -4.45 -0.37 7.09
C PHE A 137 -3.70 0.93 7.37
N TYR A 138 -3.39 1.23 8.63
CA TYR A 138 -2.75 2.49 9.01
C TYR A 138 -1.37 2.34 9.64
N ALA A 139 -1.03 1.16 10.15
CA ALA A 139 0.26 0.90 10.77
C ALA A 139 0.79 -0.50 10.47
N GLN A 140 2.11 -0.62 10.33
CA GLN A 140 2.79 -1.90 10.32
C GLN A 140 2.94 -2.42 11.74
N THR A 141 2.85 -3.74 11.91
CA THR A 141 3.10 -4.43 13.17
C THR A 141 4.31 -5.36 13.01
N ASP A 142 4.75 -6.00 14.11
CA ASP A 142 5.83 -6.99 14.09
C ASP A 142 5.50 -8.22 13.21
N ASN A 143 4.22 -8.42 12.88
CA ASN A 143 3.77 -9.48 11.96
C ASN A 143 2.87 -8.88 10.87
N PRO A 144 3.43 -8.37 9.77
CA PRO A 144 2.68 -7.71 8.70
C PRO A 144 1.97 -8.70 7.76
N VAL A 145 2.20 -10.01 7.89
CA VAL A 145 1.57 -11.01 7.02
C VAL A 145 0.15 -11.33 7.49
N LEU A 146 -0.81 -11.23 6.58
CA LEU A 146 -2.21 -11.52 6.84
C LEU A 146 -2.49 -13.02 6.78
N SER A 147 -3.48 -13.48 7.55
CA SER A 147 -3.93 -14.88 7.53
C SER A 147 -4.80 -15.21 6.30
N VAL A 148 -5.43 -14.19 5.72
CA VAL A 148 -6.30 -14.27 4.54
C VAL A 148 -5.82 -13.30 3.46
N ASP A 149 -6.21 -13.54 2.22
CA ASP A 149 -5.92 -12.63 1.14
C ASP A 149 -6.83 -11.41 1.20
N VAL A 150 -6.25 -10.25 0.90
CA VAL A 150 -6.96 -8.99 0.72
C VAL A 150 -6.64 -8.44 -0.67
N ILE A 151 -7.59 -7.75 -1.29
CA ILE A 151 -7.44 -7.14 -2.60
C ILE A 151 -7.34 -5.63 -2.40
N PRO A 152 -6.20 -4.99 -2.72
CA PRO A 152 -6.08 -3.55 -2.65
C PRO A 152 -7.02 -2.88 -3.67
N ILE A 153 -7.86 -1.97 -3.18
CA ILE A 153 -8.84 -1.22 -4.00
C ILE A 153 -8.58 0.28 -4.01
N GLY A 154 -7.73 0.76 -3.12
CA GLY A 154 -7.44 2.18 -3.00
C GLY A 154 -6.40 2.46 -1.93
N ARG A 155 -6.17 3.74 -1.68
CA ARG A 155 -5.23 4.20 -0.66
C ARG A 155 -5.66 5.53 -0.04
N VAL A 156 -5.52 5.66 1.27
CA VAL A 156 -5.54 6.94 1.98
C VAL A 156 -4.26 7.70 1.64
N THR A 157 -4.39 8.97 1.25
CA THR A 157 -3.27 9.85 0.89
C THR A 157 -3.01 10.94 1.93
N SER A 158 -3.93 11.14 2.87
CA SER A 158 -3.76 12.02 4.03
C SER A 158 -2.93 11.35 5.14
N ASP A 159 -2.62 12.13 6.17
CA ASP A 159 -1.98 11.65 7.39
C ASP A 159 -2.82 10.56 8.07
N LEU A 160 -2.19 9.44 8.39
CA LEU A 160 -2.82 8.27 8.99
C LEU A 160 -2.87 8.31 10.53
N SER A 161 -2.22 9.30 11.16
CA SER A 161 -2.16 9.42 12.63
C SER A 161 -3.55 9.56 13.28
N VAL A 162 -4.56 9.97 12.52
CA VAL A 162 -5.94 10.03 13.00
C VAL A 162 -6.43 8.66 13.48
N PHE A 163 -6.03 7.58 12.82
CA PHE A 163 -6.45 6.21 13.16
C PHE A 163 -5.88 5.72 14.48
N GLU A 164 -4.78 6.30 14.98
CA GLU A 164 -4.19 5.94 16.28
C GLU A 164 -5.03 6.41 17.47
N ASN A 165 -5.88 7.42 17.26
CA ASN A 165 -6.65 8.09 18.30
C ASN A 165 -8.17 7.87 18.19
N LEU A 166 -8.62 7.04 17.28
CA LEU A 166 -10.03 6.71 17.11
C LEU A 166 -10.53 5.75 18.21
N ASP A 167 -11.82 5.79 18.45
CA ASP A 167 -12.48 4.81 19.31
C ASP A 167 -12.41 3.39 18.70
N SER A 168 -12.65 2.38 19.51
CA SER A 168 -12.61 0.97 19.08
C SER A 168 -13.61 0.64 17.96
N ARG A 169 -14.61 1.49 17.75
CA ARG A 169 -15.60 1.38 16.67
C ARG A 169 -15.95 2.76 16.15
N GLU A 170 -15.92 2.91 14.83
CA GLU A 170 -16.23 4.16 14.12
C GLU A 170 -17.11 3.91 12.90
N GLU A 171 -17.92 4.91 12.56
CA GLU A 171 -18.57 4.96 11.25
C GLU A 171 -17.65 5.64 10.25
N VAL A 172 -17.28 4.91 9.20
CA VAL A 172 -16.42 5.39 8.13
C VAL A 172 -17.23 5.55 6.87
N ILE A 173 -17.20 6.75 6.30
CA ILE A 173 -17.94 7.09 5.08
C ILE A 173 -16.95 7.26 3.92
N PHE A 174 -17.11 6.46 2.88
CA PHE A 174 -16.39 6.62 1.62
C PHE A 174 -17.26 7.35 0.62
N SER A 175 -16.74 8.41 0.00
CA SER A 175 -17.44 9.19 -1.02
C SER A 175 -16.50 9.66 -2.12
N LEU A 176 -17.04 10.04 -3.28
CA LEU A 176 -16.25 10.70 -4.31
C LEU A 176 -15.81 12.09 -3.80
N ALA A 177 -14.59 12.49 -4.15
CA ALA A 177 -14.17 13.87 -3.97
C ALA A 177 -14.89 14.76 -5.00
N GLU A 178 -15.38 15.92 -4.55
CA GLU A 178 -15.99 16.93 -5.44
C GLU A 178 -14.94 17.66 -6.27
#